data_d5b2559e178a1c5c168ffdad6d010592
#
_entry.id   d5b2559e178a1c5c168ffdad6d010592
#
_cell.length_a   1.000
_cell.length_b   1.000
_cell.length_c   1.000
_cell.angle_alpha   90.00
_cell.angle_beta   90.00
_cell.angle_gamma   90.00
#
_symmetry.space_group_name_H-M   'P 1'
#
loop_
_entity.id
_entity.type
_entity.pdbx_description
1 polymer ?
#
loop_
_entity_poly.entity_id
_entity_poly.type
_entity_poly.pdbx_seq_one_letter_code
_entity_poly.pdbx_strand_id
1 'polypeptide(L)'
;MSARDKQIGGDHYKKMAIQPSHYIVRNKLGWYEGNIVKYITRHSIKGGRQDIEKVIHYAELLLEDRYPDDEGTRKGKESWKYIKKLNKEKNETK
;
A
#
# COMPACT_ATOMS: atom_id res chain seq x y z
N MET A 1 19.97 17.82 -15.42
CA MET A 1 18.98 17.49 -14.37
C MET A 1 18.30 16.17 -14.73
N SER A 2 18.25 15.25 -13.82
CA SER A 2 17.62 13.96 -14.09
C SER A 2 16.09 14.06 -13.96
N ALA A 3 15.40 13.07 -14.52
CA ALA A 3 13.95 13.03 -14.43
C ALA A 3 13.45 12.93 -12.98
N ARG A 4 14.28 12.40 -12.09
CA ARG A 4 13.90 12.28 -10.67
C ARG A 4 13.91 13.63 -9.95
N ASP A 5 14.63 14.60 -10.46
CA ASP A 5 14.65 15.94 -9.89
C ASP A 5 13.46 16.77 -10.34
N LYS A 6 12.70 16.26 -11.30
CA LYS A 6 11.52 16.92 -11.84
C LYS A 6 10.27 16.23 -11.33
N GLN A 7 9.35 17.00 -10.76
CA GLN A 7 8.08 16.48 -10.30
C GLN A 7 6.95 17.38 -10.79
N ILE A 8 6.08 16.82 -11.58
CA ILE A 8 4.92 17.53 -12.12
C ILE A 8 3.81 17.46 -11.09
N GLY A 9 3.26 18.62 -10.73
CA GLY A 9 2.17 18.68 -9.77
C GLY A 9 2.60 18.80 -8.32
N GLY A 10 3.90 18.97 -8.04
CA GLY A 10 4.39 19.15 -6.69
C GLY A 10 5.81 18.65 -6.51
N ASP A 11 6.32 18.74 -5.30
CA ASP A 11 7.69 18.34 -5.00
C ASP A 11 7.80 17.38 -3.81
N HIS A 12 6.67 16.76 -3.39
CA HIS A 12 6.65 15.94 -2.19
C HIS A 12 7.52 14.67 -2.28
N TYR A 13 7.83 14.17 -3.47
CA TYR A 13 8.74 13.03 -3.63
C TYR A 13 10.20 13.48 -3.82
N LYS A 14 10.37 14.66 -4.36
CA LYS A 14 11.69 15.19 -4.74
C LYS A 14 12.64 15.29 -3.55
N LYS A 15 12.10 15.60 -2.38
CA LYS A 15 12.90 15.80 -1.15
C LYS A 15 13.08 14.53 -0.32
N MET A 16 12.54 13.42 -0.76
CA MET A 16 12.71 12.18 -0.03
C MET A 16 14.09 11.60 -0.21
N ALA A 17 14.61 10.95 0.83
CA ALA A 17 15.92 10.30 0.79
C ALA A 17 15.96 9.25 -0.34
N ILE A 18 14.90 8.48 -0.47
CA ILE A 18 14.72 7.51 -1.56
C ILE A 18 13.30 7.71 -2.07
N GLN A 19 13.16 8.03 -3.34
CA GLN A 19 11.83 8.20 -3.92
C GLN A 19 11.13 6.85 -4.08
N PRO A 20 9.81 6.79 -3.86
CA PRO A 20 9.08 5.54 -4.02
C PRO A 20 9.28 4.88 -5.38
N SER A 21 9.30 5.67 -6.46
CA SER A 21 9.50 5.13 -7.80
C SER A 21 10.84 4.42 -7.94
N HIS A 22 11.88 4.95 -7.31
CA HIS A 22 13.21 4.34 -7.33
C HIS A 22 13.19 2.99 -6.62
N TYR A 23 12.61 2.96 -5.42
CA TYR A 23 12.49 1.74 -4.63
C TYR A 23 11.69 0.67 -5.35
N ILE A 24 10.53 1.07 -5.88
CA ILE A 24 9.60 0.15 -6.57
C ILE A 24 10.27 -0.49 -7.78
N VAL A 25 10.88 0.33 -8.62
CA VAL A 25 11.50 -0.15 -9.86
C VAL A 25 12.73 -0.98 -9.58
N ARG A 26 13.60 -0.53 -8.69
CA ARG A 26 14.85 -1.24 -8.38
C ARG A 26 14.60 -2.59 -7.74
N ASN A 27 13.55 -2.71 -6.94
CA ASN A 27 13.17 -3.98 -6.31
C ASN A 27 12.21 -4.80 -7.16
N LYS A 28 11.89 -4.33 -8.35
CA LYS A 28 11.01 -5.04 -9.30
C LYS A 28 9.66 -5.41 -8.70
N LEU A 29 9.09 -4.48 -7.93
CA LEU A 29 7.78 -4.68 -7.33
C LEU A 29 6.68 -4.59 -8.38
N GLY A 30 5.60 -5.34 -8.18
CA GLY A 30 4.47 -5.33 -9.09
C GLY A 30 3.55 -4.13 -8.87
N TRP A 31 2.44 -4.14 -9.59
CA TRP A 31 1.47 -3.04 -9.58
C TRP A 31 0.90 -2.80 -8.19
N TYR A 32 0.42 -3.85 -7.52
CA TYR A 32 -0.19 -3.71 -6.20
C TYR A 32 0.83 -3.27 -5.16
N GLU A 33 1.96 -3.96 -5.10
CA GLU A 33 3.01 -3.64 -4.14
C GLU A 33 3.53 -2.22 -4.34
N GLY A 34 3.70 -1.82 -5.60
CA GLY A 34 4.19 -0.50 -5.93
C GLY A 34 3.23 0.59 -5.47
N ASN A 35 1.94 0.39 -5.69
CA ASN A 35 0.94 1.35 -5.24
C ASN A 35 0.86 1.41 -3.71
N ILE A 36 1.02 0.29 -3.04
CA ILE A 36 1.06 0.26 -1.58
C ILE A 36 2.22 1.11 -1.07
N VAL A 37 3.42 0.89 -1.61
CA VAL A 37 4.61 1.67 -1.23
C VAL A 37 4.39 3.15 -1.49
N LYS A 38 3.85 3.49 -2.64
CA LYS A 38 3.60 4.88 -3.03
C LYS A 38 2.69 5.58 -2.02
N TYR A 39 1.55 5.01 -1.74
CA TYR A 39 0.56 5.66 -0.89
C TYR A 39 0.94 5.65 0.58
N ILE A 40 1.55 4.57 1.07
CA ILE A 40 1.99 4.55 2.47
C ILE A 40 3.12 5.56 2.70
N THR A 41 3.91 5.83 1.68
CA THR A 41 5.00 6.79 1.78
C THR A 41 4.50 8.23 1.82
N ARG A 42 3.45 8.56 1.06
CA ARG A 42 3.01 9.94 0.90
C ARG A 42 1.87 10.38 1.79
N HIS A 43 1.20 9.47 2.49
CA HIS A 43 -0.05 9.79 3.18
C HIS A 43 0.06 10.98 4.15
N SER A 44 1.18 11.11 4.84
CA SER A 44 1.35 12.18 5.83
C SER A 44 1.55 13.56 5.21
N ILE A 45 1.92 13.62 3.93
CA ILE A 45 2.24 14.89 3.27
C ILE A 45 1.23 15.27 2.18
N LYS A 46 0.33 14.37 1.79
CA LYS A 46 -0.63 14.70 0.75
C LYS A 46 -2.02 14.13 0.98
N GLY A 47 -2.22 12.83 0.83
CA GLY A 47 -3.55 12.23 0.73
C GLY A 47 -4.20 11.84 2.05
N GLY A 48 -3.43 11.83 3.13
CA GLY A 48 -3.97 11.54 4.46
C GLY A 48 -4.69 10.20 4.54
N ARG A 49 -5.84 10.21 5.18
CA ARG A 49 -6.64 9.01 5.36
C ARG A 49 -6.97 8.29 4.06
N GLN A 50 -7.27 9.04 3.02
CA GLN A 50 -7.61 8.43 1.73
C GLN A 50 -6.47 7.59 1.17
N ASP A 51 -5.23 8.05 1.35
CA ASP A 51 -4.06 7.27 0.91
C ASP A 51 -3.96 5.95 1.68
N ILE A 52 -4.25 5.97 2.98
CA ILE A 52 -4.25 4.74 3.77
C ILE A 52 -5.36 3.79 3.31
N GLU A 53 -6.53 4.33 3.01
CA GLU A 53 -7.62 3.52 2.47
C GLU A 53 -7.23 2.87 1.14
N LYS A 54 -6.48 3.59 0.31
CA LYS A 54 -5.95 3.03 -0.94
C LYS A 54 -4.95 1.91 -0.68
N VAL A 55 -4.09 2.05 0.33
CA VAL A 55 -3.15 0.99 0.72
C VAL A 55 -3.92 -0.28 1.08
N ILE A 56 -4.95 -0.14 1.89
CA ILE A 56 -5.78 -1.28 2.30
C ILE A 56 -6.44 -1.93 1.08
N HIS A 57 -7.00 -1.11 0.19
CA HIS A 57 -7.67 -1.60 -1.00
C HIS A 57 -6.71 -2.38 -1.92
N TYR A 58 -5.53 -1.84 -2.16
CA TYR A 58 -4.54 -2.54 -2.98
C TYR A 58 -4.07 -3.83 -2.34
N ALA A 59 -3.95 -3.86 -1.02
CA ALA A 59 -3.60 -5.08 -0.31
C ALA A 59 -4.70 -6.14 -0.44
N GLU A 60 -5.97 -5.72 -0.39
CA GLU A 60 -7.09 -6.63 -0.59
C GLU A 60 -7.09 -7.22 -2.01
N LEU A 61 -6.85 -6.37 -3.00
CA LEU A 61 -6.77 -6.82 -4.39
C LEU A 61 -5.61 -7.81 -4.58
N LEU A 62 -4.48 -7.53 -3.94
CA LEU A 62 -3.33 -8.41 -4.01
C LEU A 62 -3.64 -9.80 -3.44
N LEU A 63 -4.35 -9.83 -2.32
CA LEU A 63 -4.77 -11.09 -1.72
C LEU A 63 -5.68 -11.87 -2.66
N GLU A 64 -6.68 -11.20 -3.25
CA GLU A 64 -7.62 -11.86 -4.14
C GLU A 64 -6.95 -12.40 -5.41
N ASP A 65 -6.06 -11.61 -6.00
CA ASP A 65 -5.46 -11.97 -7.29
C ASP A 65 -4.32 -12.97 -7.16
N ARG A 66 -3.52 -12.85 -6.10
CA ARG A 66 -2.32 -13.66 -5.98
C ARG A 66 -2.43 -14.83 -5.00
N TYR A 67 -3.27 -14.69 -4.00
CA TYR A 67 -3.45 -15.70 -2.96
C TYR A 67 -4.93 -16.04 -2.79
N PRO A 68 -5.62 -16.48 -3.87
CA PRO A 68 -7.05 -16.75 -3.74
C PRO A 68 -7.25 -17.97 -2.82
N ASP A 69 -7.64 -19.10 -3.29
CA ASP A 69 -7.93 -20.26 -2.44
C ASP A 69 -6.81 -21.30 -2.47
N ASP A 70 -5.57 -20.83 -2.49
CA ASP A 70 -4.40 -21.70 -2.43
C ASP A 70 -4.23 -22.25 -1.02
N GLU A 71 -4.06 -23.56 -0.89
CA GLU A 71 -3.87 -24.23 0.39
C GLU A 71 -2.72 -23.65 1.18
N GLY A 72 -1.63 -23.31 0.51
CA GLY A 72 -0.46 -22.74 1.15
C GLY A 72 -0.67 -21.34 1.70
N THR A 73 -1.69 -20.63 1.21
CA THR A 73 -1.96 -19.24 1.59
C THR A 73 -3.31 -19.10 2.30
N ARG A 74 -4.05 -20.17 2.46
CA ARG A 74 -5.38 -20.13 3.07
C ARG A 74 -5.36 -19.54 4.46
N LYS A 75 -4.38 -19.89 5.25
CA LYS A 75 -4.25 -19.36 6.61
C LYS A 75 -4.08 -17.85 6.60
N GLY A 76 -3.32 -17.33 5.67
CA GLY A 76 -3.14 -15.89 5.54
C GLY A 76 -4.45 -15.18 5.22
N LYS A 77 -5.23 -15.76 4.32
CA LYS A 77 -6.53 -15.20 3.94
C LYS A 77 -7.51 -15.23 5.11
N GLU A 78 -7.53 -16.31 5.86
CA GLU A 78 -8.36 -16.42 7.06
C GLU A 78 -7.92 -15.44 8.13
N SER A 79 -6.60 -15.31 8.33
CA SER A 79 -6.06 -14.36 9.30
C SER A 79 -6.46 -12.93 8.97
N TRP A 80 -6.44 -12.56 7.69
CA TRP A 80 -6.87 -11.26 7.21
C TRP A 80 -8.32 -10.99 7.59
N LYS A 81 -9.19 -11.94 7.32
CA LYS A 81 -10.61 -11.82 7.66
C LYS A 81 -10.83 -11.72 9.16
N TYR A 82 -10.07 -12.48 9.92
CA TYR A 82 -10.13 -12.48 11.37
C TYR A 82 -9.70 -11.12 11.95
N ILE A 83 -8.60 -10.59 11.47
CA ILE A 83 -8.12 -9.29 11.90
C ILE A 83 -9.14 -8.19 11.60
N LYS A 84 -9.72 -8.21 10.41
CA LYS A 84 -10.73 -7.25 10.00
C LYS A 84 -11.95 -7.31 10.91
N LYS A 85 -12.38 -8.51 11.26
CA LYS A 85 -13.51 -8.73 12.16
C LYS A 85 -13.20 -8.21 13.56
N LEU A 86 -12.01 -8.50 14.08
CA LEU A 86 -11.59 -8.03 15.40
C LEU A 86 -11.59 -6.51 15.47
N ASN A 87 -11.08 -5.87 14.46
CA ASN A 87 -11.04 -4.41 14.42
C ASN A 87 -12.45 -3.81 14.44
N LYS A 88 -13.37 -4.45 13.73
CA LYS A 88 -14.76 -4.01 13.70
C LYS A 88 -15.41 -4.13 15.08
N GLU A 89 -15.23 -5.28 15.71
CA GLU A 89 -15.78 -5.53 17.05
C GLU A 89 -15.19 -4.57 18.08
N LYS A 90 -13.90 -4.31 18.00
CA LYS A 90 -13.22 -3.40 18.90
C LYS A 90 -13.78 -1.98 18.78
N ASN A 91 -14.11 -1.56 17.58
CA ASN A 91 -14.69 -0.25 17.34
C ASN A 91 -16.12 -0.17 17.85
N GLU A 92 -16.87 -1.25 17.77
CA GLU A 92 -18.25 -1.32 18.21
C GLU A 92 -18.38 -1.33 19.72
N THR A 93 -17.36 -1.81 20.44
CA THR A 93 -17.41 -1.92 21.90
C THR A 93 -17.04 -0.63 22.61
N LYS A 94 -16.72 0.40 21.88
CA LYS A 94 -16.53 1.70 22.46
C LYS A 94 -17.88 2.41 22.58
#